data_f36c97b306ade9c24bcd4ced47df724e
#
_entry.id   f36c97b306ade9c24bcd4ced47df724e
#
_cell.length_a   1.000
_cell.length_b   1.000
_cell.length_c   1.000
_cell.angle_alpha   90.00
_cell.angle_beta   90.00
_cell.angle_gamma   90.00
#
_symmetry.space_group_name_H-M   'P 1'
#
loop_
_entity.id
_entity.type
_entity.pdbx_description
1 polymer ?
#
loop_
_entity_poly.entity_id
_entity_poly.type
_entity_poly.pdbx_seq_one_letter_code
_entity_poly.pdbx_strand_id
1 'polypeptide(L)'
;MSINTLRIGTRESKLALWQAQQVKDSLETKSISPQLIPIKSDGDINLTKPIYSMGIKGVFTKALDIALLENRIDIAVHSLKDVPTQLPQGLILGAVIQRGSARDVLVYNEKPNLNAPATIATGSLRRKAQWLNRYSTHTIEGIRGNINTRLKKLDKSKRWNGAIFSAAGLGRIGLTPENSVNSVSYTHLTLPTKA
;
A
#
# COMPACT_ATOMS: atom_id res chain seq x y z
N MET A 1 -30.35 -17.30 19.03
CA MET A 1 -29.33 -16.26 19.27
C MET A 1 -29.06 -15.60 17.94
N SER A 2 -29.34 -14.31 17.78
CA SER A 2 -29.03 -13.59 16.53
C SER A 2 -27.50 -13.53 16.42
N ILE A 3 -26.94 -14.14 15.39
CA ILE A 3 -25.54 -14.00 15.04
C ILE A 3 -25.36 -12.55 14.63
N ASN A 4 -24.84 -11.70 15.51
CA ASN A 4 -24.49 -10.34 15.14
C ASN A 4 -23.42 -10.41 14.06
N THR A 5 -23.78 -10.07 12.84
CA THR A 5 -22.87 -10.01 11.70
C THR A 5 -21.83 -8.94 11.97
N LEU A 6 -20.56 -9.31 12.05
CA LEU A 6 -19.44 -8.37 12.24
C LEU A 6 -19.12 -7.68 10.91
N ARG A 7 -19.21 -6.36 10.85
CA ARG A 7 -19.00 -5.58 9.64
C ARG A 7 -17.55 -5.10 9.54
N ILE A 8 -16.83 -5.59 8.53
CA ILE A 8 -15.42 -5.25 8.30
C ILE A 8 -15.33 -4.24 7.15
N GLY A 9 -15.00 -2.99 7.48
CA GLY A 9 -14.74 -1.93 6.51
C GLY A 9 -13.39 -2.08 5.83
N THR A 10 -13.35 -1.87 4.53
CA THR A 10 -12.14 -1.90 3.71
C THR A 10 -12.23 -0.95 2.52
N ARG A 11 -11.09 -0.56 1.94
CA ARG A 11 -11.05 0.14 0.66
C ARG A 11 -11.34 -0.82 -0.50
N GLU A 12 -11.74 -0.29 -1.65
CA GLU A 12 -12.13 -1.09 -2.83
C GLU A 12 -10.94 -1.63 -3.64
N SER A 13 -9.70 -1.26 -3.34
CA SER A 13 -8.54 -1.77 -4.11
C SER A 13 -8.33 -3.27 -3.88
N LYS A 14 -7.88 -4.00 -4.92
CA LYS A 14 -7.60 -5.44 -4.81
C LYS A 14 -6.73 -5.81 -3.60
N LEU A 15 -5.71 -4.99 -3.29
CA LEU A 15 -4.85 -5.22 -2.12
C LEU A 15 -5.61 -5.01 -0.81
N ALA A 16 -6.44 -3.97 -0.71
CA ALA A 16 -7.22 -3.72 0.51
C ALA A 16 -8.26 -4.82 0.74
N LEU A 17 -8.96 -5.24 -0.31
CA LEU A 17 -9.90 -6.36 -0.25
C LEU A 17 -9.21 -7.67 0.16
N TRP A 18 -8.02 -7.95 -0.38
CA TRP A 18 -7.23 -9.11 0.04
C TRP A 18 -6.88 -9.04 1.52
N GLN A 19 -6.46 -7.87 2.02
CA GLN A 19 -6.12 -7.69 3.44
C GLN A 19 -7.34 -7.89 4.35
N ALA A 20 -8.49 -7.35 3.96
CA ALA A 20 -9.74 -7.53 4.69
C ALA A 20 -10.23 -8.99 4.67
N GLN A 21 -10.03 -9.69 3.54
CA GLN A 21 -10.36 -11.12 3.43
C GLN A 21 -9.52 -11.95 4.41
N GLN A 22 -8.22 -11.66 4.59
CA GLN A 22 -7.39 -12.37 5.59
C GLN A 22 -7.92 -12.20 7.02
N VAL A 23 -8.43 -11.01 7.35
CA VAL A 23 -9.07 -10.77 8.65
C VAL A 23 -10.39 -11.53 8.75
N LYS A 24 -11.21 -11.49 7.70
CA LYS A 24 -12.46 -12.23 7.61
C LYS A 24 -12.23 -13.72 7.82
N ASP A 25 -11.34 -14.35 7.06
CA ASP A 25 -11.02 -15.78 7.14
C ASP A 25 -10.56 -16.16 8.57
N SER A 26 -9.72 -15.32 9.18
CA SER A 26 -9.26 -15.53 10.57
C SER A 26 -10.38 -15.46 11.60
N LEU A 27 -11.41 -14.64 11.39
CA LEU A 27 -12.57 -14.52 12.28
C LEU A 27 -13.57 -15.67 12.08
N GLU A 28 -13.74 -16.15 10.86
CA GLU A 28 -14.59 -17.29 10.52
C GLU A 28 -14.10 -18.57 11.23
N THR A 29 -12.77 -18.75 11.39
CA THR A 29 -12.23 -19.88 12.17
C THR A 29 -12.66 -19.85 13.65
N LYS A 30 -13.17 -18.72 14.14
CA LYS A 30 -13.66 -18.51 15.52
C LYS A 30 -15.18 -18.49 15.63
N SER A 31 -15.89 -19.01 14.62
CA SER A 31 -17.35 -19.05 14.55
C SER A 31 -18.02 -17.66 14.58
N ILE A 32 -17.28 -16.64 14.14
CA ILE A 32 -17.82 -15.29 13.89
C ILE A 32 -18.29 -15.23 12.42
N SER A 33 -19.37 -14.52 12.13
CA SER A 33 -19.87 -14.32 10.77
C SER A 33 -19.58 -12.90 10.27
N PRO A 34 -18.40 -12.65 9.66
CA PRO A 34 -18.02 -11.32 9.23
C PRO A 34 -18.48 -11.02 7.81
N GLN A 35 -18.85 -9.74 7.57
CA GLN A 35 -19.21 -9.21 6.27
C GLN A 35 -18.22 -8.11 5.85
N LEU A 36 -17.73 -8.15 4.62
CA LEU A 36 -16.90 -7.06 4.05
C LEU A 36 -17.76 -5.92 3.57
N ILE A 37 -17.43 -4.69 3.98
CA ILE A 37 -18.08 -3.45 3.60
C ILE A 37 -17.07 -2.56 2.85
N PRO A 38 -17.03 -2.56 1.51
CA PRO A 38 -16.16 -1.69 0.75
C PRO A 38 -16.55 -0.21 0.90
N ILE A 39 -15.58 0.66 1.17
CA ILE A 39 -15.77 2.10 1.35
C ILE A 39 -14.74 2.85 0.48
N LYS A 40 -15.23 3.81 -0.32
CA LYS A 40 -14.35 4.67 -1.13
C LYS A 40 -13.63 5.68 -0.26
N SER A 41 -12.32 5.84 -0.49
CA SER A 41 -11.51 6.86 0.19
C SER A 41 -11.14 8.01 -0.75
N ASP A 42 -10.92 9.20 -0.21
CA ASP A 42 -10.49 10.38 -0.98
C ASP A 42 -9.18 10.14 -1.74
N GLY A 43 -8.29 9.34 -1.18
CA GLY A 43 -7.03 8.93 -1.83
C GLY A 43 -7.22 8.02 -3.05
N ASP A 44 -8.37 7.35 -3.17
CA ASP A 44 -8.73 6.53 -4.32
C ASP A 44 -9.39 7.37 -5.43
N ILE A 45 -10.04 8.48 -5.06
CA ILE A 45 -10.73 9.39 -5.99
C ILE A 45 -9.73 10.35 -6.65
N ASN A 46 -8.83 10.96 -5.87
CA ASN A 46 -7.88 11.95 -6.39
C ASN A 46 -6.53 11.32 -6.72
N LEU A 47 -6.31 10.98 -7.99
CA LEU A 47 -5.09 10.33 -8.49
C LEU A 47 -4.08 11.28 -9.13
N THR A 48 -4.35 12.58 -9.19
CA THR A 48 -3.52 13.56 -9.90
C THR A 48 -2.48 14.22 -9.00
N LYS A 49 -2.87 14.62 -7.78
CA LYS A 49 -1.95 15.30 -6.84
C LYS A 49 -1.08 14.31 -6.06
N PRO A 50 0.21 14.60 -5.80
CA PRO A 50 1.04 13.80 -4.90
C PRO A 50 0.42 13.74 -3.50
N ILE A 51 0.49 12.58 -2.82
CA ILE A 51 -0.12 12.41 -1.47
C ILE A 51 0.44 13.43 -0.48
N TYR A 52 1.76 13.68 -0.51
CA TYR A 52 2.42 14.63 0.39
C TYR A 52 1.99 16.09 0.18
N SER A 53 1.45 16.46 -0.99
CA SER A 53 0.97 17.81 -1.27
C SER A 53 -0.50 18.02 -0.92
N MET A 54 -1.23 16.97 -0.53
CA MET A 54 -2.65 17.06 -0.21
C MET A 54 -2.91 17.65 1.18
N GLY A 55 -1.88 17.75 2.04
CA GLY A 55 -1.98 18.37 3.37
C GLY A 55 -2.97 17.68 4.35
N ILE A 56 -3.65 16.64 3.91
CA ILE A 56 -4.72 15.97 4.67
C ILE A 56 -4.12 14.77 5.41
N LYS A 57 -4.16 14.79 6.74
CA LYS A 57 -3.87 13.60 7.55
C LYS A 57 -4.96 12.56 7.30
N GLY A 58 -4.57 11.30 7.13
CA GLY A 58 -5.53 10.20 6.99
C GLY A 58 -6.24 10.11 5.63
N VAL A 59 -5.61 10.53 4.52
CA VAL A 59 -6.19 10.46 3.15
C VAL A 59 -6.79 9.08 2.81
N PHE A 60 -6.26 8.01 3.39
CA PHE A 60 -6.72 6.63 3.16
C PHE A 60 -7.50 6.04 4.33
N THR A 61 -7.52 6.70 5.50
CA THR A 61 -8.21 6.16 6.69
C THR A 61 -9.48 6.91 7.02
N LYS A 62 -9.55 8.22 6.76
CA LYS A 62 -10.63 9.11 7.18
C LYS A 62 -12.04 8.58 6.89
N ALA A 63 -12.29 8.04 5.70
CA ALA A 63 -13.62 7.53 5.34
C ALA A 63 -14.00 6.30 6.18
N LEU A 64 -13.03 5.43 6.49
CA LEU A 64 -13.21 4.27 7.35
C LEU A 64 -13.31 4.66 8.82
N ASP A 65 -12.53 5.65 9.28
CA ASP A 65 -12.58 6.19 10.63
C ASP A 65 -13.99 6.77 10.91
N ILE A 66 -14.54 7.55 9.96
CA ILE A 66 -15.91 8.07 10.05
C ILE A 66 -16.93 6.92 10.11
N ALA A 67 -16.78 5.90 9.27
CA ALA A 67 -17.68 4.77 9.26
C ALA A 67 -17.67 3.96 10.57
N LEU A 68 -16.51 3.87 11.25
CA LEU A 68 -16.39 3.30 12.60
C LEU A 68 -17.16 4.15 13.64
N LEU A 69 -16.90 5.46 13.66
CA LEU A 69 -17.50 6.39 14.63
C LEU A 69 -19.02 6.49 14.44
N GLU A 70 -19.52 6.33 13.21
CA GLU A 70 -20.95 6.30 12.88
C GLU A 70 -21.59 4.91 13.05
N ASN A 71 -20.86 3.93 13.57
CA ASN A 71 -21.32 2.54 13.73
C ASN A 71 -21.83 1.88 12.41
N ARG A 72 -21.29 2.30 11.25
CA ARG A 72 -21.58 1.66 9.96
C ARG A 72 -20.76 0.41 9.72
N ILE A 73 -19.60 0.32 10.37
CA ILE A 73 -18.69 -0.82 10.44
C ILE A 73 -18.20 -1.02 11.87
N ASP A 74 -17.77 -2.23 12.20
CA ASP A 74 -17.30 -2.61 13.52
C ASP A 74 -15.77 -2.69 13.59
N ILE A 75 -15.13 -3.03 12.47
CA ILE A 75 -13.68 -3.11 12.30
C ILE A 75 -13.31 -2.41 10.99
N ALA A 76 -12.20 -1.67 10.96
CA ALA A 76 -11.57 -1.18 9.74
C ALA A 76 -10.23 -1.89 9.50
N VAL A 77 -10.01 -2.37 8.28
CA VAL A 77 -8.75 -3.03 7.90
C VAL A 77 -7.91 -2.13 7.01
N HIS A 78 -6.67 -1.87 7.45
CA HIS A 78 -5.73 -0.98 6.79
C HIS A 78 -4.35 -1.63 6.59
N SER A 79 -3.62 -1.15 5.59
CA SER A 79 -2.16 -1.29 5.59
C SER A 79 -1.61 -0.42 6.72
N LEU A 80 -0.86 -1.01 7.66
CA LEU A 80 -0.40 -0.29 8.88
C LEU A 80 0.38 1.00 8.58
N LYS A 81 1.10 1.06 7.45
CA LYS A 81 1.82 2.27 7.01
C LYS A 81 0.92 3.48 6.73
N ASP A 82 -0.37 3.26 6.49
CA ASP A 82 -1.35 4.30 6.16
C ASP A 82 -2.11 4.75 7.41
N VAL A 83 -2.02 3.99 8.51
CA VAL A 83 -2.62 4.32 9.81
C VAL A 83 -1.77 5.40 10.49
N PRO A 84 -2.36 6.52 10.92
CA PRO A 84 -1.63 7.57 11.62
C PRO A 84 -1.15 7.08 13.00
N THR A 85 -0.04 7.64 13.47
CA THR A 85 0.51 7.32 14.80
C THR A 85 -0.39 7.76 15.95
N GLN A 86 -1.22 8.78 15.70
CA GLN A 86 -2.25 9.24 16.63
C GLN A 86 -3.61 8.99 15.98
N LEU A 87 -4.37 8.08 16.55
CA LEU A 87 -5.72 7.76 16.09
C LEU A 87 -6.74 8.82 16.52
N PRO A 88 -7.85 8.98 15.78
CA PRO A 88 -8.99 9.76 16.23
C PRO A 88 -9.51 9.27 17.60
N GLN A 89 -10.04 10.18 18.39
CA GLN A 89 -10.67 9.85 19.67
C GLN A 89 -11.81 8.83 19.45
N GLY A 90 -11.87 7.82 20.30
CA GLY A 90 -12.85 6.72 20.19
C GLY A 90 -12.40 5.55 19.34
N LEU A 91 -11.26 5.63 18.65
CA LEU A 91 -10.70 4.53 17.87
C LEU A 91 -9.43 3.98 18.53
N ILE A 92 -9.25 2.67 18.41
CA ILE A 92 -8.05 1.94 18.90
C ILE A 92 -7.47 1.04 17.81
N LEU A 93 -6.20 0.73 17.92
CA LEU A 93 -5.57 -0.34 17.16
C LEU A 93 -5.83 -1.68 17.87
N GLY A 94 -6.79 -2.46 17.36
CA GLY A 94 -7.21 -3.71 18.00
C GLY A 94 -6.26 -4.88 17.75
N ALA A 95 -5.66 -4.97 16.56
CA ALA A 95 -4.75 -6.06 16.21
C ALA A 95 -3.83 -5.69 15.02
N VAL A 96 -2.73 -6.41 14.91
CA VAL A 96 -1.82 -6.37 13.75
C VAL A 96 -1.58 -7.79 13.28
N ILE A 97 -1.85 -8.07 12.00
CA ILE A 97 -1.57 -9.37 11.39
C ILE A 97 -0.10 -9.51 10.99
N GLN A 98 0.34 -10.75 10.77
CA GLN A 98 1.73 -11.05 10.41
C GLN A 98 2.20 -10.24 9.20
N ARG A 99 3.41 -9.68 9.31
CA ARG A 99 4.03 -8.87 8.27
C ARG A 99 4.46 -9.76 7.09
N GLY A 100 4.15 -9.31 5.86
CA GLY A 100 4.71 -9.87 4.64
C GLY A 100 6.16 -9.42 4.38
N SER A 101 6.71 -9.82 3.23
CA SER A 101 8.06 -9.42 2.80
C SER A 101 8.25 -7.90 2.85
N ALA A 102 9.36 -7.44 3.43
CA ALA A 102 9.77 -6.04 3.45
C ALA A 102 10.48 -5.60 2.15
N ARG A 103 10.75 -6.52 1.23
CA ARG A 103 11.50 -6.26 0.00
C ARG A 103 10.67 -5.43 -0.99
N ASP A 104 11.38 -4.58 -1.72
CA ASP A 104 10.87 -3.91 -2.90
C ASP A 104 11.42 -4.59 -4.16
N VAL A 105 10.68 -4.51 -5.26
CA VAL A 105 11.08 -5.04 -6.56
C VAL A 105 10.99 -3.93 -7.61
N LEU A 106 11.93 -3.92 -8.54
CA LEU A 106 11.86 -3.13 -9.76
C LEU A 106 11.16 -3.98 -10.82
N VAL A 107 10.02 -3.51 -11.31
CA VAL A 107 9.31 -4.08 -12.46
C VAL A 107 9.63 -3.23 -13.68
N TYR A 108 9.87 -3.86 -14.84
CA TYR A 108 10.26 -3.19 -16.08
C TYR A 108 9.63 -3.89 -17.29
N ASN A 109 9.52 -3.18 -18.40
CA ASN A 109 9.11 -3.76 -19.69
C ASN A 109 10.32 -4.42 -20.37
N GLU A 110 11.44 -3.69 -20.40
CA GLU A 110 12.73 -4.18 -20.87
C GLU A 110 13.75 -4.04 -19.75
N LYS A 111 14.63 -5.03 -19.57
CA LYS A 111 15.62 -5.04 -18.49
C LYS A 111 16.56 -3.83 -18.61
N PRO A 112 16.51 -2.88 -17.67
CA PRO A 112 17.32 -1.68 -17.78
C PRO A 112 18.80 -1.99 -17.46
N ASN A 113 19.71 -1.29 -18.16
CA ASN A 113 21.10 -1.20 -17.71
C ASN A 113 21.17 -0.19 -16.56
N LEU A 114 21.27 -0.69 -15.34
CA LEU A 114 21.30 0.16 -14.14
C LEU A 114 22.63 0.94 -13.95
N ASN A 115 23.65 0.66 -14.77
CA ASN A 115 24.89 1.42 -14.78
C ASN A 115 24.84 2.64 -15.72
N ALA A 116 23.79 2.77 -16.53
CA ALA A 116 23.51 3.90 -17.40
C ALA A 116 22.36 4.76 -16.83
N PRO A 117 22.25 6.05 -17.22
CA PRO A 117 21.13 6.89 -16.83
C PRO A 117 19.79 6.22 -17.16
N ALA A 118 18.88 6.18 -16.17
CA ALA A 118 17.57 5.57 -16.33
C ALA A 118 16.49 6.37 -15.59
N THR A 119 15.26 6.31 -16.07
CA THR A 119 14.11 6.93 -15.41
C THR A 119 13.29 5.87 -14.69
N ILE A 120 13.20 5.98 -13.37
CA ILE A 120 12.51 5.01 -12.51
C ILE A 120 11.28 5.67 -11.86
N ALA A 121 10.13 5.00 -11.94
CA ALA A 121 8.89 5.53 -11.41
C ALA A 121 8.63 5.05 -9.96
N THR A 122 8.38 5.99 -9.05
CA THR A 122 7.89 5.71 -7.69
C THR A 122 7.15 6.91 -7.10
N GLY A 123 6.05 6.67 -6.39
CA GLY A 123 5.34 7.69 -5.61
C GLY A 123 5.81 7.80 -4.16
N SER A 124 6.85 7.05 -3.76
CA SER A 124 7.38 7.02 -2.40
C SER A 124 8.66 7.84 -2.27
N LEU A 125 8.63 8.88 -1.45
CA LEU A 125 9.81 9.71 -1.17
C LEU A 125 10.94 8.88 -0.54
N ARG A 126 10.61 7.93 0.32
CA ARG A 126 11.59 7.00 0.90
C ARG A 126 12.29 6.18 -0.19
N ARG A 127 11.55 5.56 -1.10
CA ARG A 127 12.11 4.79 -2.22
C ARG A 127 12.94 5.66 -3.15
N LYS A 128 12.46 6.88 -3.44
CA LYS A 128 13.21 7.87 -4.23
C LYS A 128 14.58 8.13 -3.61
N ALA A 129 14.62 8.49 -2.33
CA ALA A 129 15.88 8.80 -1.65
C ALA A 129 16.83 7.60 -1.65
N GLN A 130 16.34 6.41 -1.32
CA GLN A 130 17.13 5.18 -1.29
C GLN A 130 17.65 4.79 -2.66
N TRP A 131 16.83 4.92 -3.71
CA TRP A 131 17.24 4.61 -5.06
C TRP A 131 18.33 5.56 -5.56
N LEU A 132 18.16 6.86 -5.38
CA LEU A 132 19.13 7.87 -5.80
C LEU A 132 20.45 7.81 -5.01
N ASN A 133 20.41 7.37 -3.75
CA ASN A 133 21.63 7.11 -2.99
C ASN A 133 22.50 6.01 -3.63
N ARG A 134 21.90 5.02 -4.28
CA ARG A 134 22.61 3.95 -4.97
C ARG A 134 22.89 4.27 -6.43
N TYR A 135 21.97 4.92 -7.11
CA TYR A 135 22.01 5.22 -8.54
C TYR A 135 21.82 6.72 -8.74
N SER A 136 22.85 7.50 -8.44
CA SER A 136 22.79 8.96 -8.42
C SER A 136 22.55 9.59 -9.81
N THR A 137 22.87 8.88 -10.89
CA THR A 137 22.67 9.31 -12.27
C THR A 137 21.26 9.08 -12.79
N HIS A 138 20.42 8.38 -12.02
CA HIS A 138 19.05 8.07 -12.42
C HIS A 138 18.10 9.24 -12.14
N THR A 139 17.02 9.30 -12.91
CA THR A 139 15.91 10.22 -12.68
C THR A 139 14.73 9.49 -12.03
N ILE A 140 14.07 10.14 -11.07
CA ILE A 140 12.87 9.60 -10.43
C ILE A 140 11.65 10.40 -10.82
N GLU A 141 10.66 9.71 -11.40
CA GLU A 141 9.35 10.26 -11.70
C GLU A 141 8.26 9.73 -10.77
N GLY A 142 7.24 10.56 -10.54
CA GLY A 142 6.09 10.19 -9.70
C GLY A 142 5.13 9.25 -10.41
N ILE A 143 4.67 8.21 -9.72
CA ILE A 143 3.60 7.32 -10.21
C ILE A 143 2.49 7.20 -9.17
N ARG A 144 1.24 7.38 -9.58
CA ARG A 144 0.04 7.36 -8.73
C ARG A 144 -0.94 6.27 -9.16
N GLY A 145 -1.79 5.87 -8.23
CA GLY A 145 -2.79 4.83 -8.39
C GLY A 145 -2.51 3.60 -7.51
N ASN A 146 -3.43 2.63 -7.54
CA ASN A 146 -3.21 1.32 -6.93
C ASN A 146 -2.19 0.50 -7.74
N ILE A 147 -1.84 -0.70 -7.28
CA ILE A 147 -0.81 -1.54 -7.92
C ILE A 147 -1.16 -1.79 -9.40
N ASN A 148 -2.39 -2.21 -9.69
CA ASN A 148 -2.80 -2.52 -11.06
C ASN A 148 -2.75 -1.29 -11.98
N THR A 149 -3.19 -0.13 -11.47
CA THR A 149 -3.12 1.14 -12.21
C THR A 149 -1.68 1.51 -12.53
N ARG A 150 -0.75 1.32 -11.56
CA ARG A 150 0.67 1.63 -11.76
C ARG A 150 1.33 0.67 -12.75
N LEU A 151 1.00 -0.62 -12.70
CA LEU A 151 1.50 -1.59 -13.68
C LEU A 151 1.04 -1.24 -15.10
N LYS A 152 -0.25 -0.92 -15.29
CA LYS A 152 -0.77 -0.44 -16.57
C LYS A 152 -0.11 0.85 -17.05
N LYS A 153 0.24 1.77 -16.14
CA LYS A 153 0.97 3.00 -16.49
C LYS A 153 2.41 2.69 -16.92
N LEU A 154 3.08 1.77 -16.25
CA LEU A 154 4.42 1.32 -16.61
C LEU A 154 4.41 0.68 -18.01
N ASP A 155 3.51 -0.25 -18.25
CA ASP A 155 3.34 -0.94 -19.53
C ASP A 155 3.17 0.02 -20.71
N LYS A 156 2.39 1.08 -20.52
CA LYS A 156 2.14 2.11 -21.55
C LYS A 156 3.23 3.19 -21.66
N SER A 157 4.17 3.23 -20.71
CA SER A 157 5.17 4.29 -20.67
C SER A 157 6.37 3.96 -21.55
N LYS A 158 6.68 4.87 -22.48
CA LYS A 158 7.94 4.84 -23.24
C LYS A 158 9.08 5.61 -22.54
N ARG A 159 8.78 6.25 -21.39
CA ARG A 159 9.74 7.11 -20.65
C ARG A 159 10.38 6.38 -19.48
N TRP A 160 9.68 5.42 -18.88
CA TRP A 160 10.14 4.75 -17.68
C TRP A 160 10.86 3.43 -18.01
N ASN A 161 12.09 3.33 -17.55
CA ASN A 161 12.85 2.09 -17.62
C ASN A 161 12.39 1.07 -16.57
N GLY A 162 11.62 1.51 -15.56
CA GLY A 162 11.03 0.63 -14.57
C GLY A 162 10.23 1.40 -13.50
N ALA A 163 9.54 0.66 -12.65
CA ALA A 163 8.83 1.22 -11.51
C ALA A 163 9.01 0.35 -10.25
N ILE A 164 9.08 0.98 -9.07
CA ILE A 164 9.36 0.28 -7.82
C ILE A 164 8.05 -0.10 -7.12
N PHE A 165 7.88 -1.39 -6.83
CA PHE A 165 6.75 -1.96 -6.12
C PHE A 165 7.21 -2.69 -4.84
N SER A 166 6.29 -2.93 -3.89
CA SER A 166 6.56 -3.86 -2.79
C SER A 166 6.31 -5.30 -3.23
N ALA A 167 7.23 -6.21 -2.95
CA ALA A 167 7.07 -7.63 -3.21
C ALA A 167 5.81 -8.19 -2.53
N ALA A 168 5.58 -7.84 -1.26
CA ALA A 168 4.38 -8.23 -0.54
C ALA A 168 3.09 -7.73 -1.19
N GLY A 169 3.08 -6.51 -1.73
CA GLY A 169 1.89 -5.96 -2.39
C GLY A 169 1.56 -6.69 -3.68
N LEU A 170 2.55 -7.04 -4.49
CA LEU A 170 2.38 -7.82 -5.71
C LEU A 170 1.92 -9.25 -5.39
N GLY A 171 2.64 -9.96 -4.52
CA GLY A 171 2.33 -11.35 -4.16
C GLY A 171 0.94 -11.52 -3.55
N ARG A 172 0.49 -10.57 -2.72
CA ARG A 172 -0.84 -10.61 -2.10
C ARG A 172 -2.00 -10.53 -3.09
N ILE A 173 -1.80 -9.95 -4.25
CA ILE A 173 -2.82 -9.87 -5.31
C ILE A 173 -2.54 -10.85 -6.46
N GLY A 174 -1.68 -11.84 -6.22
CA GLY A 174 -1.36 -12.90 -7.19
C GLY A 174 -0.56 -12.41 -8.41
N LEU A 175 0.17 -11.29 -8.27
CA LEU A 175 0.99 -10.76 -9.36
C LEU A 175 2.47 -11.09 -9.11
N THR A 176 3.04 -11.87 -10.01
CA THR A 176 4.49 -12.15 -10.11
C THR A 176 4.96 -11.69 -11.48
N PRO A 177 5.29 -10.40 -11.66
CA PRO A 177 5.77 -9.93 -12.96
C PRO A 177 7.03 -10.69 -13.36
N GLU A 178 7.01 -11.34 -14.52
CA GLU A 178 8.15 -12.09 -15.07
C GLU A 178 9.37 -11.17 -15.24
N ASN A 179 9.12 -9.94 -15.70
CA ASN A 179 10.12 -8.89 -15.85
C ASN A 179 10.29 -8.12 -14.54
N SER A 180 10.89 -8.75 -13.53
CA SER A 180 11.19 -8.10 -12.26
C SER A 180 12.51 -8.56 -11.68
N VAL A 181 13.20 -7.64 -11.00
CA VAL A 181 14.38 -7.93 -10.18
C VAL A 181 14.16 -7.42 -8.77
N ASN A 182 14.69 -8.13 -7.79
CA ASN A 182 14.71 -7.63 -6.42
C ASN A 182 15.47 -6.30 -6.42
N SER A 183 14.76 -5.22 -6.16
CA SER A 183 15.40 -3.97 -5.85
C SER A 183 16.10 -4.12 -4.51
N VAL A 184 17.19 -3.40 -4.32
CA VAL A 184 18.04 -3.50 -3.14
C VAL A 184 17.20 -3.62 -1.86
N SER A 185 17.43 -4.68 -1.11
CA SER A 185 16.77 -4.91 0.19
C SER A 185 17.27 -3.85 1.18
N TYR A 186 16.43 -2.86 1.46
CA TYR A 186 16.71 -1.83 2.47
C TYR A 186 16.19 -2.25 3.85
N THR A 187 16.42 -3.50 4.22
CA THR A 187 15.98 -4.03 5.53
C THR A 187 16.74 -3.42 6.71
N HIS A 188 17.72 -2.53 6.49
CA HIS A 188 18.60 -1.99 7.53
C HIS A 188 18.72 -0.47 7.58
N LEU A 189 17.69 0.29 7.22
CA LEU A 189 17.56 1.62 7.78
C LEU A 189 16.91 1.50 9.16
N THR A 190 17.60 0.95 10.11
CA THR A 190 17.44 1.34 11.50
C THR A 190 17.83 2.81 11.56
N LEU A 191 16.88 3.71 11.70
CA LEU A 191 17.17 5.02 12.24
C LEU A 191 17.94 4.76 13.54
N PRO A 192 19.09 5.43 13.79
CA PRO A 192 19.72 5.33 15.08
C PRO A 192 18.68 5.76 16.12
N THR A 193 18.21 4.81 16.90
CA THR A 193 17.47 5.10 18.12
C THR A 193 18.43 5.89 18.97
N LYS A 194 18.22 7.20 19.09
CA LYS A 194 18.87 7.95 20.16
C LYS A 194 18.48 7.27 21.46
N ALA A 195 19.48 6.68 22.12
CA ALA A 195 19.38 6.30 23.51
C ALA A 195 19.10 7.54 24.38
#